data_fb42f1eed9727fa124906842abad6688
#
_entry.id   fb42f1eed9727fa124906842abad6688
#
_cell.length_a   1.000
_cell.length_b   1.000
_cell.length_c   1.000
_cell.angle_alpha   90.00
_cell.angle_beta   90.00
_cell.angle_gamma   90.00
#
_symmetry.space_group_name_H-M   'P 1'
#
loop_
_entity.id
_entity.type
_entity.pdbx_description
1 polymer ?
#
loop_
_entity_poly.entity_id
_entity_poly.type
_entity_poly.pdbx_seq_one_letter_code
_entity_poly.pdbx_strand_id
1 'polypeptide(L)'
;MKKLITTLLVVASALNIALAQNDSESKAIYTDLRAELIGTPKDNVNDVIVLTAKYFLGTPYVGHTLDSNEVEQLVVNLNRFDCMTFVESVLALSIDYMSPDPDYHNFESILQKIRYRGGEISGYVSRLHYTSDWIFDNTQKQTVTDRTKQLGGVPFRPVLTYMSTHPQSYAQLKDNKVAVDSMRLVEKQINLRKAMNYIPKYKVATIEKNINSGDIIMITTSTPGLDYAHVGFAVRDNNVLKFVHASSDQKKVVMTSSWLHTYLNGVKNFTGITVLKAK
;
A
#
# COMPACT_ATOMS: atom_id res chain seq x y z
N MET A 1 30.18 11.67 -31.23
CA MET A 1 28.79 11.28 -31.47
C MET A 1 28.57 9.76 -31.40
N LYS A 2 29.32 8.91 -32.12
CA LYS A 2 29.11 7.43 -32.09
C LYS A 2 29.19 6.77 -30.69
N LYS A 3 30.13 7.16 -29.81
CA LYS A 3 30.23 6.60 -28.45
C LYS A 3 29.05 6.95 -27.56
N LEU A 4 28.45 8.15 -27.70
CA LEU A 4 27.28 8.56 -26.91
C LEU A 4 26.02 7.75 -27.28
N ILE A 5 25.82 7.49 -28.59
CA ILE A 5 24.70 6.72 -29.11
C ILE A 5 24.78 5.24 -28.67
N THR A 6 25.98 4.67 -28.66
CA THR A 6 26.18 3.27 -28.22
C THR A 6 25.91 3.10 -26.72
N THR A 7 26.32 4.07 -25.88
CA THR A 7 26.06 4.04 -24.44
C THR A 7 24.57 4.18 -24.12
N LEU A 8 23.84 5.05 -24.85
CA LEU A 8 22.39 5.21 -24.67
C LEU A 8 21.62 3.92 -25.06
N LEU A 9 22.01 3.26 -26.16
CA LEU A 9 21.40 2.01 -26.61
C LEU A 9 21.64 0.85 -25.60
N VAL A 10 22.82 0.77 -25.01
CA VAL A 10 23.14 -0.27 -24.03
C VAL A 10 22.38 -0.06 -22.72
N VAL A 11 22.22 1.19 -22.25
CA VAL A 11 21.44 1.51 -21.05
C VAL A 11 19.95 1.23 -21.27
N ALA A 12 19.39 1.60 -22.43
CA ALA A 12 18.00 1.33 -22.77
C ALA A 12 17.71 -0.17 -22.88
N SER A 13 18.64 -0.95 -23.46
CA SER A 13 18.48 -2.41 -23.56
C SER A 13 18.58 -3.09 -22.18
N ALA A 14 19.48 -2.65 -21.31
CA ALA A 14 19.60 -3.19 -19.96
C ALA A 14 18.34 -2.90 -19.10
N LEU A 15 17.76 -1.69 -19.23
CA LEU A 15 16.53 -1.33 -18.54
C LEU A 15 15.33 -2.16 -19.01
N ASN A 16 15.17 -2.37 -20.32
CA ASN A 16 14.11 -3.20 -20.88
C ASN A 16 14.25 -4.67 -20.46
N ILE A 17 15.47 -5.20 -20.38
CA ILE A 17 15.73 -6.56 -19.90
C ILE A 17 15.35 -6.68 -18.42
N ALA A 18 15.70 -5.70 -17.59
CA ALA A 18 15.38 -5.71 -16.16
C ALA A 18 13.86 -5.62 -15.90
N LEU A 19 13.13 -4.82 -16.69
CA LEU A 19 11.66 -4.72 -16.59
C LEU A 19 11.00 -6.03 -17.04
N ALA A 20 11.42 -6.63 -18.15
CA ALA A 20 10.90 -7.90 -18.64
C ALA A 20 11.20 -9.06 -17.66
N GLN A 21 12.36 -9.08 -17.03
CA GLN A 21 12.73 -10.06 -16.02
C GLN A 21 11.86 -9.92 -14.76
N ASN A 22 11.61 -8.69 -14.29
CA ASN A 22 10.77 -8.44 -13.14
C ASN A 22 9.30 -8.85 -13.38
N ASP A 23 8.76 -8.61 -14.57
CA ASP A 23 7.41 -9.05 -14.95
C ASP A 23 7.31 -10.58 -15.00
N SER A 24 8.30 -11.26 -15.59
CA SER A 24 8.37 -12.73 -15.62
C SER A 24 8.43 -13.34 -14.21
N GLU A 25 9.22 -12.73 -13.29
CA GLU A 25 9.33 -13.17 -11.90
C GLU A 25 8.03 -12.94 -11.14
N SER A 26 7.37 -11.81 -11.33
CA SER A 26 6.07 -11.52 -10.72
C SER A 26 4.98 -12.49 -11.20
N LYS A 27 4.98 -12.88 -12.48
CA LYS A 27 4.06 -13.90 -13.02
C LYS A 27 4.29 -15.28 -12.42
N ALA A 28 5.55 -15.67 -12.22
CA ALA A 28 5.88 -16.92 -11.55
C ALA A 28 5.37 -16.92 -10.09
N ILE A 29 5.64 -15.87 -9.34
CA ILE A 29 5.14 -15.72 -7.94
C ILE A 29 3.60 -15.73 -7.90
N TYR A 30 2.93 -15.06 -8.82
CA TYR A 30 1.47 -15.10 -8.94
C TYR A 30 0.96 -16.54 -9.14
N THR A 31 1.61 -17.31 -10.02
CA THR A 31 1.24 -18.70 -10.29
C THR A 31 1.45 -19.60 -9.07
N ASP A 32 2.58 -19.44 -8.38
CA ASP A 32 2.90 -20.19 -7.16
C ASP A 32 1.92 -19.88 -6.03
N LEU A 33 1.63 -18.58 -5.79
CA LEU A 33 0.65 -18.18 -4.79
C LEU A 33 -0.74 -18.77 -5.10
N ARG A 34 -1.16 -18.77 -6.35
CA ARG A 34 -2.44 -19.37 -6.73
C ARG A 34 -2.48 -20.86 -6.44
N ALA A 35 -1.39 -21.58 -6.64
CA ALA A 35 -1.28 -23.00 -6.29
C ALA A 35 -1.41 -23.21 -4.77
N GLU A 36 -0.79 -22.35 -3.96
CA GLU A 36 -0.91 -22.38 -2.50
C GLU A 36 -2.34 -22.10 -2.01
N LEU A 37 -3.09 -21.24 -2.73
CA LEU A 37 -4.46 -20.89 -2.38
C LEU A 37 -5.50 -21.92 -2.84
N ILE A 38 -5.14 -22.94 -3.63
CA ILE A 38 -6.09 -23.97 -4.11
C ILE A 38 -6.79 -24.64 -2.91
N GLY A 39 -8.13 -24.66 -2.97
CA GLY A 39 -8.96 -25.23 -1.91
C GLY A 39 -9.31 -24.26 -0.77
N THR A 40 -8.75 -23.05 -0.76
CA THR A 40 -9.19 -22.01 0.17
C THR A 40 -10.63 -21.59 -0.15
N PRO A 41 -11.56 -21.60 0.82
CA PRO A 41 -12.93 -21.16 0.60
C PRO A 41 -13.02 -19.72 0.10
N LYS A 42 -13.95 -19.47 -0.83
CA LYS A 42 -14.19 -18.15 -1.43
C LYS A 42 -15.39 -17.42 -0.79
N ASP A 43 -15.63 -17.62 0.49
CA ASP A 43 -16.73 -17.01 1.25
C ASP A 43 -16.30 -15.79 2.07
N ASN A 44 -14.99 -15.65 2.34
CA ASN A 44 -14.44 -14.56 3.14
C ASN A 44 -13.08 -14.09 2.60
N VAL A 45 -13.05 -12.92 1.98
CA VAL A 45 -11.80 -12.33 1.45
C VAL A 45 -10.73 -12.11 2.53
N ASN A 46 -11.11 -11.90 3.79
CA ASN A 46 -10.15 -11.69 4.87
C ASN A 46 -9.27 -12.93 5.12
N ASP A 47 -9.82 -14.14 4.94
CA ASP A 47 -9.04 -15.38 5.11
C ASP A 47 -8.01 -15.53 3.99
N VAL A 48 -8.39 -15.19 2.76
CA VAL A 48 -7.47 -15.13 1.62
C VAL A 48 -6.38 -14.08 1.83
N ILE A 49 -6.73 -12.88 2.34
CA ILE A 49 -5.76 -11.83 2.69
C ILE A 49 -4.73 -12.33 3.69
N VAL A 50 -5.16 -13.04 4.74
CA VAL A 50 -4.25 -13.58 5.76
C VAL A 50 -3.28 -14.59 5.16
N LEU A 51 -3.75 -15.50 4.31
CA LEU A 51 -2.90 -16.49 3.63
C LEU A 51 -1.93 -15.81 2.67
N THR A 52 -2.41 -14.90 1.82
CA THR A 52 -1.61 -14.13 0.88
C THR A 52 -0.55 -13.28 1.59
N ALA A 53 -0.92 -12.58 2.67
CA ALA A 53 0.04 -11.80 3.45
C ALA A 53 1.13 -12.66 4.10
N LYS A 54 0.78 -13.85 4.59
CA LYS A 54 1.73 -14.81 5.16
C LYS A 54 2.64 -15.45 4.11
N TYR A 55 2.14 -15.69 2.90
CA TYR A 55 2.95 -16.19 1.79
C TYR A 55 4.17 -15.29 1.51
N PHE A 56 4.00 -13.98 1.63
CA PHE A 56 5.08 -13.01 1.40
C PHE A 56 6.00 -12.78 2.60
N LEU A 57 5.86 -13.50 3.71
CA LEU A 57 6.80 -13.35 4.85
C LEU A 57 8.24 -13.64 4.40
N GLY A 58 9.14 -12.73 4.74
CA GLY A 58 10.55 -12.80 4.33
C GLY A 58 10.87 -12.08 3.02
N THR A 59 9.89 -11.72 2.20
CA THR A 59 10.10 -10.93 0.96
C THR A 59 10.80 -9.61 1.27
N PRO A 60 11.86 -9.21 0.51
CA PRO A 60 12.64 -8.01 0.78
C PRO A 60 11.82 -6.71 0.80
N TYR A 61 12.18 -5.80 1.73
CA TYR A 61 11.72 -4.41 1.70
C TYR A 61 12.59 -3.58 0.75
N VAL A 62 11.96 -2.93 -0.22
CA VAL A 62 12.63 -1.96 -1.11
C VAL A 62 11.69 -0.79 -1.34
N GLY A 63 12.13 0.42 -0.97
CA GLY A 63 11.37 1.65 -1.26
C GLY A 63 11.57 2.13 -2.69
N HIS A 64 10.69 3.03 -3.14
CA HIS A 64 10.77 3.70 -4.44
C HIS A 64 10.73 2.79 -5.67
N THR A 65 10.17 1.60 -5.54
CA THR A 65 10.08 0.63 -6.66
C THR A 65 9.14 1.07 -7.78
N LEU A 66 8.28 2.06 -7.53
CA LEU A 66 7.33 2.61 -8.50
C LEU A 66 7.88 3.83 -9.26
N ASP A 67 9.07 4.33 -8.90
CA ASP A 67 9.59 5.62 -9.37
C ASP A 67 10.62 5.50 -10.50
N SER A 68 10.81 4.29 -11.06
CA SER A 68 11.83 4.00 -12.08
C SER A 68 11.48 4.50 -13.49
N ASN A 69 10.23 4.86 -13.76
CA ASN A 69 9.76 5.23 -15.09
C ASN A 69 9.60 6.74 -15.22
N GLU A 70 10.02 7.31 -16.35
CA GLU A 70 9.80 8.73 -16.68
C GLU A 70 8.32 9.04 -16.88
N VAL A 71 7.59 8.09 -17.50
CA VAL A 71 6.14 8.18 -17.71
C VAL A 71 5.47 7.24 -16.71
N GLU A 72 4.46 7.75 -16.00
CA GLU A 72 3.71 6.97 -15.04
C GLU A 72 3.00 5.80 -15.70
N GLN A 73 3.22 4.61 -15.19
CA GLN A 73 2.61 3.37 -15.66
C GLN A 73 2.44 2.39 -14.49
N LEU A 74 1.60 1.38 -14.68
CA LEU A 74 1.45 0.33 -13.68
C LEU A 74 2.77 -0.45 -13.56
N VAL A 75 3.31 -0.51 -12.35
CA VAL A 75 4.47 -1.33 -12.00
C VAL A 75 4.01 -2.45 -11.08
N VAL A 76 4.30 -3.68 -11.46
CA VAL A 76 4.05 -4.88 -10.64
C VAL A 76 5.37 -5.42 -10.12
N ASN A 77 5.51 -5.51 -8.81
CA ASN A 77 6.62 -6.16 -8.12
C ASN A 77 6.06 -7.10 -7.05
N LEU A 78 6.21 -8.41 -7.22
CA LEU A 78 5.82 -9.39 -6.22
C LEU A 78 7.02 -10.00 -5.47
N ASN A 79 8.25 -9.64 -5.86
CA ASN A 79 9.50 -10.11 -5.25
C ASN A 79 10.10 -9.13 -4.23
N ARG A 80 9.52 -7.93 -4.07
CA ARG A 80 9.96 -6.88 -3.14
C ARG A 80 8.85 -5.85 -2.91
N PHE A 81 8.80 -5.26 -1.72
CA PHE A 81 7.74 -4.32 -1.34
C PHE A 81 8.27 -3.18 -0.48
N ASP A 82 7.63 -2.02 -0.56
CA ASP A 82 7.45 -1.13 0.57
C ASP A 82 6.13 -1.43 1.29
N CYS A 83 5.79 -0.69 2.34
CA CYS A 83 4.60 -0.98 3.13
C CYS A 83 3.30 -0.81 2.33
N MET A 84 3.23 0.18 1.42
CA MET A 84 2.01 0.44 0.65
C MET A 84 1.87 -0.54 -0.50
N THR A 85 2.93 -0.79 -1.27
CA THR A 85 2.92 -1.75 -2.38
C THR A 85 2.64 -3.17 -1.89
N PHE A 86 3.08 -3.53 -0.67
CA PHE A 86 2.71 -4.78 -0.02
C PHE A 86 1.19 -4.88 0.19
N VAL A 87 0.58 -3.86 0.80
CA VAL A 87 -0.87 -3.87 1.05
C VAL A 87 -1.68 -3.88 -0.23
N GLU A 88 -1.29 -3.06 -1.23
CA GLU A 88 -1.97 -3.01 -2.51
C GLU A 88 -1.90 -4.34 -3.25
N SER A 89 -0.72 -4.98 -3.29
CA SER A 89 -0.52 -6.26 -3.97
C SER A 89 -1.27 -7.40 -3.28
N VAL A 90 -1.19 -7.51 -1.95
CA VAL A 90 -1.92 -8.54 -1.20
C VAL A 90 -3.43 -8.38 -1.38
N LEU A 91 -3.93 -7.14 -1.30
CA LEU A 91 -5.36 -6.86 -1.49
C LEU A 91 -5.81 -7.21 -2.93
N ALA A 92 -5.05 -6.80 -3.95
CA ALA A 92 -5.37 -7.08 -5.34
C ALA A 92 -5.35 -8.58 -5.65
N LEU A 93 -4.32 -9.31 -5.19
CA LEU A 93 -4.20 -10.77 -5.35
C LEU A 93 -5.35 -11.51 -4.67
N SER A 94 -5.77 -11.04 -3.48
CA SER A 94 -6.87 -11.66 -2.74
C SER A 94 -8.22 -11.43 -3.41
N ILE A 95 -8.47 -10.22 -3.93
CA ILE A 95 -9.69 -9.91 -4.68
C ILE A 95 -9.70 -10.67 -6.02
N ASP A 96 -8.56 -10.78 -6.71
CA ASP A 96 -8.44 -11.57 -7.92
C ASP A 96 -8.77 -13.04 -7.67
N TYR A 97 -8.19 -13.64 -6.63
CA TYR A 97 -8.49 -15.03 -6.26
C TYR A 97 -9.99 -15.25 -5.99
N MET A 98 -10.67 -14.29 -5.37
CA MET A 98 -12.11 -14.34 -5.09
C MET A 98 -12.98 -14.16 -6.34
N SER A 99 -12.44 -13.64 -7.43
CA SER A 99 -13.19 -13.38 -8.65
C SER A 99 -13.64 -14.67 -9.34
N PRO A 100 -14.68 -14.60 -10.21
CA PRO A 100 -15.13 -15.77 -10.98
C PRO A 100 -14.08 -16.34 -11.93
N ASP A 101 -13.26 -15.47 -12.53
CA ASP A 101 -12.25 -15.82 -13.54
C ASP A 101 -10.91 -15.15 -13.19
N PRO A 102 -10.18 -15.70 -12.19
CA PRO A 102 -8.95 -15.10 -11.72
C PRO A 102 -7.80 -15.40 -12.68
N ASP A 103 -7.11 -14.33 -13.15
CA ASP A 103 -5.91 -14.41 -13.96
C ASP A 103 -4.97 -13.23 -13.69
N TYR A 104 -3.75 -13.28 -14.24
CA TYR A 104 -2.74 -12.25 -14.02
C TYR A 104 -3.18 -10.87 -14.53
N HIS A 105 -3.90 -10.80 -15.64
CA HIS A 105 -4.39 -9.54 -16.20
C HIS A 105 -5.53 -8.94 -15.34
N ASN A 106 -6.40 -9.79 -14.80
CA ASN A 106 -7.41 -9.35 -13.83
C ASN A 106 -6.75 -8.79 -12.55
N PHE A 107 -5.71 -9.49 -12.04
CA PHE A 107 -4.92 -8.99 -10.93
C PHE A 107 -4.30 -7.61 -11.23
N GLU A 108 -3.66 -7.41 -12.40
CA GLU A 108 -3.11 -6.11 -12.82
C GLU A 108 -4.19 -5.03 -12.87
N SER A 109 -5.36 -5.33 -13.41
CA SER A 109 -6.49 -4.41 -13.50
C SER A 109 -7.00 -4.00 -12.12
N ILE A 110 -7.09 -4.94 -11.18
CA ILE A 110 -7.47 -4.67 -9.79
C ILE A 110 -6.39 -3.84 -9.09
N LEU A 111 -5.11 -4.14 -9.28
CA LEU A 111 -4.00 -3.39 -8.70
C LEU A 111 -3.97 -1.94 -9.21
N GLN A 112 -4.19 -1.72 -10.50
CA GLN A 112 -4.34 -0.39 -11.07
C GLN A 112 -5.51 0.35 -10.43
N LYS A 113 -6.68 -0.29 -10.35
CA LYS A 113 -7.87 0.28 -9.71
C LYS A 113 -7.59 0.70 -8.27
N ILE A 114 -6.84 -0.07 -7.50
CA ILE A 114 -6.50 0.21 -6.10
C ILE A 114 -5.51 1.37 -5.98
N ARG A 115 -4.48 1.42 -6.82
CA ARG A 115 -3.33 2.33 -6.71
C ARG A 115 -3.59 3.72 -7.25
N TYR A 116 -4.47 3.84 -8.26
CA TYR A 116 -4.68 5.10 -8.97
C TYR A 116 -6.05 5.71 -8.67
N ARG A 117 -6.11 7.04 -8.65
CA ARG A 117 -7.34 7.81 -8.41
C ARG A 117 -8.38 7.52 -9.50
N GLY A 118 -9.57 7.07 -9.08
CA GLY A 118 -10.60 6.60 -10.01
C GLY A 118 -10.22 5.34 -10.79
N GLY A 119 -9.05 4.73 -10.54
CA GLY A 119 -8.52 3.58 -11.28
C GLY A 119 -7.78 3.95 -12.57
N GLU A 120 -7.57 5.25 -12.86
CA GLU A 120 -7.02 5.74 -14.13
C GLU A 120 -5.60 6.26 -13.97
N ILE A 121 -4.69 5.86 -14.89
CA ILE A 121 -3.32 6.38 -14.96
C ILE A 121 -3.33 7.64 -15.81
N SER A 122 -3.06 8.80 -15.17
CA SER A 122 -2.98 10.11 -15.79
C SER A 122 -1.82 10.92 -15.21
N GLY A 123 -0.60 10.39 -15.40
CA GLY A 123 0.64 10.96 -14.87
C GLY A 123 0.82 10.73 -13.35
N TYR A 124 1.94 11.19 -12.83
CA TYR A 124 2.43 10.93 -11.46
C TYR A 124 1.38 11.24 -10.37
N VAL A 125 0.68 12.36 -10.47
CA VAL A 125 -0.29 12.82 -9.46
C VAL A 125 -1.59 12.03 -9.45
N SER A 126 -1.83 11.13 -10.42
CA SER A 126 -2.98 10.22 -10.40
C SER A 126 -2.78 9.06 -9.43
N ARG A 127 -1.53 8.71 -9.08
CA ARG A 127 -1.21 7.73 -8.05
C ARG A 127 -1.68 8.26 -6.69
N LEU A 128 -2.24 7.40 -5.85
CA LEU A 128 -2.78 7.75 -4.53
C LEU A 128 -1.63 7.80 -3.50
N HIS A 129 -0.88 8.90 -3.50
CA HIS A 129 0.34 9.06 -2.68
C HIS A 129 0.06 9.20 -1.18
N TYR A 130 -1.04 9.88 -0.82
CA TYR A 130 -1.45 10.03 0.58
C TYR A 130 -2.41 8.91 0.98
N THR A 131 -2.18 8.30 2.13
CA THR A 131 -3.00 7.19 2.60
C THR A 131 -4.46 7.60 2.84
N SER A 132 -4.73 8.83 3.31
CA SER A 132 -6.09 9.34 3.42
C SER A 132 -6.81 9.47 2.07
N ASP A 133 -6.06 9.79 1.01
CA ASP A 133 -6.59 9.83 -0.35
C ASP A 133 -6.87 8.41 -0.87
N TRP A 134 -5.96 7.48 -0.60
CA TRP A 134 -6.12 6.07 -0.91
C TRP A 134 -7.37 5.46 -0.22
N ILE A 135 -7.56 5.74 1.07
CA ILE A 135 -8.73 5.29 1.84
C ILE A 135 -10.02 5.87 1.24
N PHE A 136 -10.03 7.18 0.97
CA PHE A 136 -11.21 7.86 0.40
C PHE A 136 -11.58 7.26 -0.95
N ASP A 137 -10.64 7.19 -1.88
CA ASP A 137 -10.88 6.73 -3.26
C ASP A 137 -11.27 5.24 -3.28
N ASN A 138 -10.57 4.37 -2.53
CA ASN A 138 -10.90 2.94 -2.46
C ASN A 138 -12.21 2.65 -1.71
N THR A 139 -12.65 3.54 -0.81
CA THR A 139 -13.99 3.47 -0.22
C THR A 139 -15.07 3.83 -1.25
N GLN A 140 -14.86 4.87 -2.07
CA GLN A 140 -15.77 5.24 -3.15
C GLN A 140 -15.87 4.13 -4.22
N LYS A 141 -14.76 3.50 -4.57
CA LYS A 141 -14.69 2.36 -5.49
C LYS A 141 -15.23 1.06 -4.88
N GLN A 142 -15.65 1.08 -3.62
CA GLN A 142 -16.14 -0.08 -2.87
C GLN A 142 -15.13 -1.23 -2.77
N THR A 143 -13.84 -0.94 -2.86
CA THR A 143 -12.77 -1.92 -2.64
C THR A 143 -12.57 -2.22 -1.16
N VAL A 144 -12.77 -1.20 -0.31
CA VAL A 144 -12.67 -1.31 1.15
C VAL A 144 -13.83 -0.60 1.85
N THR A 145 -14.05 -0.94 3.12
CA THR A 145 -14.97 -0.26 4.04
C THR A 145 -14.21 0.24 5.26
N ASP A 146 -14.34 1.53 5.60
CA ASP A 146 -13.79 2.10 6.84
C ASP A 146 -14.66 1.70 8.04
N ARG A 147 -14.08 0.89 8.94
CA ARG A 147 -14.71 0.43 10.19
C ARG A 147 -14.34 1.28 11.40
N THR A 148 -13.46 2.25 11.24
CA THR A 148 -12.81 2.99 12.33
C THR A 148 -13.82 3.65 13.25
N LYS A 149 -14.84 4.33 12.68
CA LYS A 149 -15.89 4.98 13.46
C LYS A 149 -16.69 3.97 14.29
N GLN A 150 -17.03 2.81 13.74
CA GLN A 150 -17.76 1.73 14.43
C GLN A 150 -16.94 1.13 15.59
N LEU A 151 -15.62 1.18 15.50
CA LEU A 151 -14.69 0.74 16.54
C LEU A 151 -14.39 1.82 17.60
N GLY A 152 -15.12 2.94 17.59
CA GLY A 152 -14.96 4.03 18.56
C GLY A 152 -13.89 5.05 18.17
N GLY A 153 -13.58 5.16 16.88
CA GLY A 153 -12.70 6.17 16.34
C GLY A 153 -13.21 7.59 16.52
N VAL A 154 -12.27 8.53 16.67
CA VAL A 154 -12.52 9.96 16.83
C VAL A 154 -12.11 10.71 15.56
N PRO A 155 -12.58 11.95 15.33
CA PRO A 155 -12.24 12.73 14.14
C PRO A 155 -10.73 12.89 13.95
N PHE A 156 -10.25 12.71 12.71
CA PHE A 156 -8.87 12.86 12.26
C PHE A 156 -8.82 13.78 11.03
N ARG A 157 -8.12 14.89 11.16
CA ARG A 157 -7.98 15.88 10.09
C ARG A 157 -6.53 16.36 10.00
N PRO A 158 -5.64 15.56 9.40
CA PRO A 158 -4.27 16.01 9.12
C PRO A 158 -4.29 17.13 8.07
N VAL A 159 -3.29 18.03 8.14
CA VAL A 159 -3.05 19.02 7.10
C VAL A 159 -1.90 18.49 6.24
N LEU A 160 -2.21 18.17 4.98
CA LEU A 160 -1.28 17.56 4.05
C LEU A 160 -0.54 18.63 3.23
N THR A 161 0.78 18.58 3.29
CA THR A 161 1.67 19.50 2.58
C THR A 161 3.04 18.88 2.29
N TYR A 162 3.28 17.64 2.73
CA TYR A 162 4.63 17.07 2.78
C TYR A 162 5.27 16.97 1.40
N MET A 163 4.58 16.42 0.42
CA MET A 163 5.16 16.20 -0.91
C MET A 163 5.47 17.51 -1.63
N SER A 164 4.54 18.49 -1.60
CA SER A 164 4.75 19.78 -2.25
C SER A 164 5.79 20.66 -1.56
N THR A 165 6.07 20.42 -0.26
CA THR A 165 7.10 21.14 0.52
C THR A 165 8.45 20.44 0.56
N HIS A 166 8.52 19.16 0.19
CA HIS A 166 9.74 18.35 0.15
C HIS A 166 9.95 17.70 -1.24
N PRO A 167 9.87 18.47 -2.36
CA PRO A 167 9.92 17.91 -3.70
C PRO A 167 11.23 17.17 -4.00
N GLN A 168 12.33 17.55 -3.34
CA GLN A 168 13.64 16.91 -3.52
C GLN A 168 13.69 15.44 -3.04
N SER A 169 12.70 15.01 -2.24
CA SER A 169 12.56 13.61 -1.80
C SER A 169 11.88 12.70 -2.83
N TYR A 170 11.38 13.24 -3.94
CA TYR A 170 10.60 12.52 -4.94
C TYR A 170 11.15 12.77 -6.34
N ALA A 171 11.59 11.73 -7.04
CA ALA A 171 12.24 11.84 -8.34
C ALA A 171 11.41 12.63 -9.37
N GLN A 172 10.09 12.43 -9.39
CA GLN A 172 9.18 13.07 -10.35
C GLN A 172 8.82 14.52 -9.96
N LEU A 173 9.01 14.93 -8.69
CA LEU A 173 8.77 16.28 -8.23
C LEU A 173 10.05 17.13 -8.23
N LYS A 174 11.20 16.48 -8.09
CA LYS A 174 12.50 17.14 -8.05
C LYS A 174 12.69 17.98 -9.32
N ASP A 175 12.97 19.28 -9.12
CA ASP A 175 13.23 20.26 -10.18
C ASP A 175 12.09 20.40 -11.22
N ASN A 176 10.88 19.90 -10.88
CA ASN A 176 9.67 19.93 -11.73
C ASN A 176 8.55 20.75 -11.09
N LYS A 177 8.58 22.07 -11.34
CA LYS A 177 7.60 22.99 -10.75
C LYS A 177 6.16 22.65 -11.13
N VAL A 178 5.90 22.17 -12.33
CA VAL A 178 4.54 21.82 -12.79
C VAL A 178 3.99 20.63 -11.99
N ALA A 179 4.81 19.59 -11.78
CA ALA A 179 4.42 18.43 -10.97
C ALA A 179 4.21 18.84 -9.50
N VAL A 180 5.05 19.71 -8.94
CA VAL A 180 4.88 20.23 -7.56
C VAL A 180 3.59 21.04 -7.44
N ASP A 181 3.27 21.93 -8.39
CA ASP A 181 2.04 22.72 -8.37
C ASP A 181 0.81 21.80 -8.50
N SER A 182 0.88 20.76 -9.33
CA SER A 182 -0.17 19.72 -9.45
C SER A 182 -0.35 18.94 -8.14
N MET A 183 0.73 18.55 -7.47
CA MET A 183 0.67 17.88 -6.17
C MET A 183 0.06 18.80 -5.10
N ARG A 184 0.39 20.08 -5.09
CA ARG A 184 -0.20 21.08 -4.18
C ARG A 184 -1.71 21.20 -4.37
N LEU A 185 -2.20 21.08 -5.61
CA LEU A 185 -3.64 21.06 -5.88
C LEU A 185 -4.30 19.78 -5.31
N VAL A 186 -3.66 18.63 -5.45
CA VAL A 186 -4.12 17.36 -4.84
C VAL A 186 -4.19 17.50 -3.32
N GLU A 187 -3.12 17.97 -2.66
CA GLU A 187 -3.08 18.20 -1.22
C GLU A 187 -4.21 19.14 -0.77
N LYS A 188 -4.43 20.25 -1.50
CA LYS A 188 -5.53 21.16 -1.22
C LYS A 188 -6.91 20.48 -1.31
N GLN A 189 -7.13 19.66 -2.32
CA GLN A 189 -8.39 18.91 -2.48
C GLN A 189 -8.61 17.93 -1.32
N ILE A 190 -7.58 17.21 -0.89
CA ILE A 190 -7.67 16.30 0.24
C ILE A 190 -7.98 17.07 1.53
N ASN A 191 -7.31 18.19 1.77
CA ASN A 191 -7.49 19.04 2.97
C ASN A 191 -8.90 19.67 3.05
N LEU A 192 -9.63 19.79 1.95
CA LEU A 192 -11.01 20.28 1.93
C LEU A 192 -12.04 19.20 2.27
N ARG A 193 -11.66 17.92 2.31
CA ARG A 193 -12.59 16.83 2.62
C ARG A 193 -13.05 16.86 4.07
N LYS A 194 -14.15 16.15 4.37
CA LYS A 194 -14.58 15.92 5.73
C LYS A 194 -13.53 15.16 6.53
N ALA A 195 -13.49 15.40 7.84
CA ALA A 195 -12.62 14.64 8.74
C ALA A 195 -12.87 13.14 8.60
N MET A 196 -11.79 12.39 8.52
CA MET A 196 -11.79 10.93 8.67
C MET A 196 -11.88 10.57 10.16
N ASN A 197 -11.78 9.29 10.49
CA ASN A 197 -11.68 8.84 11.87
C ASN A 197 -10.38 8.06 12.08
N TYR A 198 -9.83 8.12 13.28
CA TYR A 198 -8.74 7.26 13.72
C TYR A 198 -8.98 6.81 15.17
N ILE A 199 -8.39 5.70 15.56
CA ILE A 199 -8.39 5.22 16.94
C ILE A 199 -7.05 5.63 17.55
N PRO A 200 -7.03 6.54 18.55
CA PRO A 200 -5.79 6.94 19.22
C PRO A 200 -5.04 5.71 19.78
N LYS A 201 -3.71 5.69 19.69
CA LYS A 201 -2.93 4.49 20.04
C LYS A 201 -3.15 4.00 21.48
N TYR A 202 -3.44 4.89 22.42
CA TYR A 202 -3.75 4.52 23.82
C TYR A 202 -5.08 3.75 23.97
N LYS A 203 -5.98 3.84 22.97
CA LYS A 203 -7.25 3.10 22.95
C LYS A 203 -7.15 1.75 22.23
N VAL A 204 -6.11 1.51 21.43
CA VAL A 204 -6.04 0.33 20.55
C VAL A 204 -6.15 -0.96 21.35
N ALA A 205 -5.44 -1.10 22.48
CA ALA A 205 -5.51 -2.30 23.34
C ALA A 205 -6.95 -2.67 23.74
N THR A 206 -7.83 -1.68 23.95
CA THR A 206 -9.21 -1.94 24.39
C THR A 206 -10.11 -2.47 23.28
N ILE A 207 -9.75 -2.21 22.02
CA ILE A 207 -10.58 -2.56 20.84
C ILE A 207 -9.98 -3.69 20.00
N GLU A 208 -8.78 -4.17 20.29
CA GLU A 208 -8.11 -5.22 19.51
C GLU A 208 -8.96 -6.49 19.33
N LYS A 209 -9.79 -6.84 20.33
CA LYS A 209 -10.72 -7.96 20.24
C LYS A 209 -11.75 -7.82 19.11
N ASN A 210 -12.03 -6.58 18.67
CA ASN A 210 -13.00 -6.25 17.63
C ASN A 210 -12.36 -6.03 16.24
N ILE A 211 -11.02 -6.12 16.16
CA ILE A 211 -10.27 -6.11 14.89
C ILE A 211 -10.16 -7.56 14.41
N ASN A 212 -10.55 -7.80 13.16
CA ASN A 212 -10.52 -9.14 12.58
C ASN A 212 -9.16 -9.40 11.91
N SER A 213 -8.78 -10.67 11.80
CA SER A 213 -7.72 -11.06 10.87
C SER A 213 -8.09 -10.66 9.45
N GLY A 214 -7.12 -10.16 8.67
CA GLY A 214 -7.33 -9.65 7.31
C GLY A 214 -7.78 -8.19 7.25
N ASP A 215 -8.16 -7.55 8.38
CA ASP A 215 -8.40 -6.11 8.39
C ASP A 215 -7.09 -5.35 8.06
N ILE A 216 -7.20 -4.32 7.22
CA ILE A 216 -6.08 -3.45 6.86
C ILE A 216 -5.90 -2.40 7.95
N ILE A 217 -4.69 -2.28 8.46
CA ILE A 217 -4.32 -1.32 9.49
C ILE A 217 -3.47 -0.22 8.87
N MET A 218 -3.99 1.00 8.91
CA MET A 218 -3.29 2.20 8.49
C MET A 218 -2.87 2.98 9.74
N ILE A 219 -1.56 3.21 9.93
CA ILE A 219 -1.00 3.79 11.16
C ILE A 219 -0.77 5.29 10.95
N THR A 220 -1.51 6.12 11.72
CA THR A 220 -1.42 7.58 11.68
C THR A 220 -0.13 8.10 12.32
N THR A 221 0.34 9.28 11.87
CA THR A 221 1.59 9.89 12.33
C THR A 221 1.43 11.31 12.86
N SER A 222 2.36 11.71 13.74
CA SER A 222 2.54 13.10 14.17
C SER A 222 3.52 13.88 13.29
N THR A 223 4.07 13.27 12.21
CA THR A 223 4.97 13.95 11.29
C THR A 223 4.23 15.09 10.57
N PRO A 224 4.69 16.35 10.67
CA PRO A 224 4.02 17.46 10.03
C PRO A 224 3.88 17.28 8.52
N GLY A 225 2.70 17.59 7.97
CA GLY A 225 2.41 17.49 6.55
C GLY A 225 2.06 16.08 6.05
N LEU A 226 2.18 15.05 6.89
CA LEU A 226 1.77 13.66 6.59
C LEU A 226 0.50 13.26 7.37
N ASP A 227 -0.18 12.26 6.85
CA ASP A 227 -1.35 11.63 7.47
C ASP A 227 -0.99 10.31 8.15
N TYR A 228 -0.34 9.41 7.43
CA TYR A 228 0.01 8.08 7.88
C TYR A 228 1.50 7.83 7.68
N ALA A 229 2.07 6.98 8.54
CA ALA A 229 3.48 6.59 8.46
C ALA A 229 3.69 5.15 8.01
N HIS A 230 2.67 4.29 8.18
CA HIS A 230 2.85 2.87 7.92
C HIS A 230 1.52 2.15 7.69
N VAL A 231 1.57 1.00 7.00
CA VAL A 231 0.39 0.20 6.66
C VAL A 231 0.72 -1.29 6.68
N GLY A 232 -0.30 -2.14 6.87
CA GLY A 232 -0.18 -3.60 6.85
C GLY A 232 -1.50 -4.27 7.22
N PHE A 233 -1.45 -5.53 7.58
CA PHE A 233 -2.62 -6.35 7.91
C PHE A 233 -2.62 -6.81 9.35
N ALA A 234 -3.79 -6.82 9.96
CA ALA A 234 -4.02 -7.47 11.25
C ALA A 234 -4.11 -8.98 11.04
N VAL A 235 -3.40 -9.73 11.86
CA VAL A 235 -3.46 -11.21 11.86
C VAL A 235 -3.54 -11.70 13.30
N ARG A 236 -4.55 -12.50 13.61
CA ARG A 236 -4.68 -13.13 14.91
C ARG A 236 -3.94 -14.47 14.92
N ASP A 237 -2.97 -14.58 15.79
CA ASP A 237 -2.17 -15.78 16.00
C ASP A 237 -2.18 -16.14 17.49
N ASN A 238 -2.68 -17.34 17.82
CA ASN A 238 -2.87 -17.79 19.23
C ASN A 238 -3.57 -16.74 20.11
N ASN A 239 -4.65 -16.16 19.62
CA ASN A 239 -5.43 -15.07 20.24
C ASN A 239 -4.70 -13.73 20.38
N VAL A 240 -3.44 -13.61 19.99
CA VAL A 240 -2.69 -12.34 19.93
C VAL A 240 -2.95 -11.68 18.60
N LEU A 241 -3.41 -10.42 18.61
CA LEU A 241 -3.51 -9.62 17.39
C LEU A 241 -2.13 -9.09 17.02
N LYS A 242 -1.58 -9.62 15.94
CA LYS A 242 -0.28 -9.27 15.36
C LYS A 242 -0.44 -8.42 14.12
N PHE A 243 0.66 -7.86 13.64
CA PHE A 243 0.70 -7.00 12.47
C PHE A 243 1.66 -7.57 11.43
N VAL A 244 1.17 -7.85 10.22
CA VAL A 244 1.97 -8.29 9.08
C VAL A 244 2.21 -7.09 8.17
N HIS A 245 3.47 -6.76 7.93
CA HIS A 245 3.85 -5.56 7.18
C HIS A 245 5.23 -5.68 6.52
N ALA A 246 5.48 -4.92 5.46
CA ALA A 246 6.83 -4.75 4.94
C ALA A 246 7.59 -3.76 5.82
N SER A 247 8.56 -4.24 6.58
CA SER A 247 9.33 -3.47 7.57
C SER A 247 10.58 -2.87 6.95
N SER A 248 10.68 -1.53 6.95
CA SER A 248 11.90 -0.82 6.56
C SER A 248 13.08 -1.11 7.49
N ASP A 249 12.80 -1.35 8.78
CA ASP A 249 13.82 -1.62 9.80
C ASP A 249 14.39 -3.04 9.66
N GLN A 250 13.47 -4.05 9.49
CA GLN A 250 13.87 -5.44 9.32
C GLN A 250 14.19 -5.81 7.86
N LYS A 251 14.07 -4.86 6.91
CA LYS A 251 14.36 -5.01 5.48
C LYS A 251 13.58 -6.12 4.77
N LYS A 252 12.43 -6.51 5.30
CA LYS A 252 11.57 -7.58 4.75
C LYS A 252 10.14 -7.51 5.27
N VAL A 253 9.26 -8.28 4.65
CA VAL A 253 7.90 -8.53 5.17
C VAL A 253 8.02 -9.39 6.43
N VAL A 254 7.36 -8.94 7.50
CA VAL A 254 7.41 -9.61 8.80
C VAL A 254 6.05 -9.62 9.47
N MET A 255 5.85 -10.55 10.39
CA MET A 255 4.78 -10.53 11.37
C MET A 255 5.36 -10.16 12.74
N THR A 256 4.78 -9.16 13.43
CA THR A 256 5.25 -8.74 14.75
C THR A 256 5.20 -9.90 15.75
N SER A 257 6.17 -9.97 16.65
CA SER A 257 6.17 -10.95 17.74
C SER A 257 5.20 -10.59 18.87
N SER A 258 4.89 -9.29 19.01
CA SER A 258 4.04 -8.71 20.06
C SER A 258 2.65 -8.35 19.55
N TRP A 259 1.77 -7.97 20.48
CA TRP A 259 0.46 -7.38 20.19
C TRP A 259 0.60 -6.11 19.34
N LEU A 260 -0.41 -5.83 18.49
CA LEU A 260 -0.46 -4.62 17.67
C LEU A 260 -0.29 -3.34 18.52
N HIS A 261 -1.02 -3.21 19.65
CA HIS A 261 -0.88 -2.04 20.52
C HIS A 261 0.54 -1.88 21.09
N THR A 262 1.23 -2.99 21.39
CA THR A 262 2.61 -2.96 21.87
C THR A 262 3.55 -2.46 20.79
N TYR A 263 3.38 -2.94 19.54
CA TYR A 263 4.13 -2.46 18.39
C TYR A 263 3.93 -0.94 18.18
N LEU A 264 2.68 -0.48 18.22
CA LEU A 264 2.37 0.94 18.08
C LEU A 264 3.03 1.81 19.15
N ASN A 265 3.01 1.34 20.41
CA ASN A 265 3.61 2.07 21.53
C ASN A 265 5.13 2.14 21.45
N GLY A 266 5.78 1.20 20.78
CA GLY A 266 7.22 1.19 20.55
C GLY A 266 7.72 2.28 19.60
N VAL A 267 6.84 2.94 18.83
CA VAL A 267 7.22 3.97 17.85
C VAL A 267 6.66 5.33 18.26
N LYS A 268 7.56 6.29 18.49
CA LYS A 268 7.23 7.61 19.09
C LYS A 268 6.25 8.42 18.26
N ASN A 269 6.42 8.47 16.95
CA ASN A 269 5.62 9.30 16.05
C ASN A 269 4.31 8.62 15.56
N PHE A 270 4.04 7.36 15.93
CA PHE A 270 2.74 6.74 15.68
C PHE A 270 1.70 7.31 16.64
N THR A 271 0.55 7.72 16.12
CA THR A 271 -0.51 8.40 16.92
C THR A 271 -1.75 7.54 17.11
N GLY A 272 -2.01 6.59 16.21
CA GLY A 272 -3.16 5.71 16.24
C GLY A 272 -3.32 4.92 14.96
N ILE A 273 -4.52 4.40 14.73
CA ILE A 273 -4.83 3.56 13.56
C ILE A 273 -6.17 3.92 12.91
N THR A 274 -6.27 3.69 11.62
CA THR A 274 -7.52 3.52 10.88
C THR A 274 -7.64 2.04 10.50
N VAL A 275 -8.83 1.48 10.63
CA VAL A 275 -9.12 0.05 10.39
C VAL A 275 -10.07 -0.08 9.21
N LEU A 276 -9.62 -0.76 8.15
CA LEU A 276 -10.41 -1.00 6.95
C LEU A 276 -10.67 -2.50 6.78
N LYS A 277 -11.83 -2.83 6.22
CA LYS A 277 -12.18 -4.18 5.78
C LYS A 277 -12.23 -4.21 4.26
N ALA A 278 -11.62 -5.22 3.63
CA ALA A 278 -11.79 -5.52 2.22
C ALA A 278 -13.24 -5.96 1.90
N LYS A 279 -13.67 -5.70 0.67
CA LYS A 279 -15.00 -6.10 0.17
C LYS A 279 -14.88 -7.18 -0.91
#